data_257b7ad478886395fe803fe75452d800
#
_entry.id   257b7ad478886395fe803fe75452d800
#
_cell.length_a   1.000
_cell.length_b   1.000
_cell.length_c   1.000
_cell.angle_alpha   90.00
_cell.angle_beta   90.00
_cell.angle_gamma   90.00
#
_symmetry.space_group_name_H-M   'P 1'
#
loop_
_entity.id
_entity.type
_entity.pdbx_description
1 polymer ?
#
loop_
_entity_poly.entity_id
_entity_poly.type
_entity_poly.pdbx_seq_one_letter_code
_entity_poly.pdbx_strand_id
1 'polypeptide(L)'
;MTDSIGTTGLVMNEPLIFERSSEGKRGIDIPKSDVFEVRPEDVIPADLLRTGIEGFPEVSEIDVVRHFTRLSQWNYGVDTGFYPLGSCTMKYNPKVNEDFARLPGFARIHPYRPESLSQGALQLMYDLERYLAEISGMDAVTLQPAAGAQGELCGMLMIAAYFAHTGKPRKKVIIPDTAHGTNPASVTLAGLTAVPVKTGHEGILTPDAVKAVMDEETAGIMITNPNTLGLFERHIKEISDIVHKK
;
A
#
# COMPACT_ATOMS: atom_id res chain seq x y z
N MET A 1 40.68 12.10 -1.92
CA MET A 1 39.21 11.93 -1.72
C MET A 1 38.57 13.23 -2.16
N THR A 2 37.87 13.21 -3.25
CA THR A 2 37.13 14.39 -3.74
C THR A 2 35.91 14.51 -2.84
N ASP A 3 35.86 15.54 -2.02
CA ASP A 3 34.65 15.89 -1.27
C ASP A 3 33.53 16.13 -2.27
N SER A 4 32.59 15.22 -2.36
CA SER A 4 31.41 15.42 -3.18
C SER A 4 30.52 16.44 -2.45
N ILE A 5 30.21 17.53 -3.10
CA ILE A 5 29.38 18.63 -2.57
C ILE A 5 28.04 18.15 -2.03
N GLY A 6 27.56 16.99 -2.48
CA GLY A 6 26.26 16.44 -2.10
C GLY A 6 26.19 15.69 -0.77
N THR A 7 27.33 15.47 -0.09
CA THR A 7 27.37 14.72 1.19
C THR A 7 27.62 15.59 2.40
N THR A 8 27.76 16.90 2.23
CA THR A 8 28.01 17.85 3.33
C THR A 8 26.81 17.85 4.29
N GLY A 9 27.08 17.47 5.53
CA GLY A 9 26.07 17.41 6.60
C GLY A 9 25.35 16.05 6.78
N LEU A 10 25.58 15.07 5.90
CA LEU A 10 25.05 13.73 6.08
C LEU A 10 26.00 12.89 6.95
N VAL A 11 25.49 12.32 8.01
CA VAL A 11 26.20 11.37 8.88
C VAL A 11 25.79 9.97 8.45
N MET A 12 26.68 9.26 7.75
CA MET A 12 26.42 7.92 7.17
C MET A 12 26.91 6.77 8.07
N ASN A 13 27.43 7.06 9.25
CA ASN A 13 27.97 6.10 10.20
C ASN A 13 27.25 6.15 11.55
N GLU A 14 25.93 6.34 11.52
CA GLU A 14 25.11 6.33 12.75
C GLU A 14 25.21 4.95 13.41
N PRO A 15 25.63 4.87 14.69
CA PRO A 15 25.69 3.61 15.42
C PRO A 15 24.28 3.05 15.66
N LEU A 16 24.18 1.77 16.00
CA LEU A 16 22.89 1.19 16.39
C LEU A 16 22.38 1.85 17.67
N ILE A 17 21.05 1.90 17.85
CA ILE A 17 20.45 2.47 19.06
C ILE A 17 20.91 1.73 20.32
N PHE A 18 21.20 0.44 20.23
CA PHE A 18 21.75 -0.39 21.29
C PHE A 18 23.14 0.04 21.73
N GLU A 19 23.96 0.53 20.81
CA GLU A 19 25.32 1.04 21.10
C GLU A 19 25.30 2.41 21.78
N ARG A 20 24.12 3.08 21.79
CA ARG A 20 23.89 4.34 22.49
C ARG A 20 23.35 4.16 23.89
N SER A 21 23.08 2.92 24.29
CA SER A 21 22.57 2.59 25.61
C SER A 21 23.54 3.04 26.71
N SER A 22 23.00 3.58 27.77
CA SER A 22 23.74 3.96 28.96
C SER A 22 22.88 3.75 30.19
N GLU A 23 23.39 2.99 31.15
CA GLU A 23 22.66 2.62 32.37
C GLU A 23 22.01 3.84 33.04
N GLY A 24 20.76 3.69 33.43
CA GLY A 24 19.98 4.73 34.12
C GLY A 24 19.35 5.78 33.23
N LYS A 25 19.60 5.78 31.89
CA LYS A 25 18.90 6.68 30.98
C LYS A 25 17.45 6.25 30.76
N ARG A 26 16.55 7.22 30.72
CA ARG A 26 15.12 7.02 30.45
C ARG A 26 14.66 7.95 29.34
N GLY A 27 13.83 7.42 28.45
CA GLY A 27 13.22 8.18 27.34
C GLY A 27 11.96 8.91 27.76
N ILE A 28 11.14 8.26 28.60
CA ILE A 28 9.87 8.79 29.08
C ILE A 28 9.58 8.22 30.48
N ASP A 29 8.93 8.98 31.31
CA ASP A 29 8.33 8.50 32.55
C ASP A 29 6.89 8.07 32.27
N ILE A 30 6.61 6.80 32.48
CA ILE A 30 5.25 6.26 32.33
C ILE A 30 4.40 6.80 33.48
N PRO A 31 3.24 7.42 33.20
CA PRO A 31 2.35 7.90 34.26
C PRO A 31 1.86 6.73 35.11
N LYS A 32 1.60 7.01 36.39
CA LYS A 32 1.04 6.00 37.29
C LYS A 32 -0.32 5.52 36.75
N SER A 33 -0.56 4.21 36.90
CA SER A 33 -1.85 3.62 36.58
C SER A 33 -2.95 4.22 37.47
N ASP A 34 -4.10 4.50 36.90
CA ASP A 34 -5.33 4.93 37.57
C ASP A 34 -6.28 3.76 37.87
N VAL A 35 -5.86 2.53 37.57
CA VAL A 35 -6.57 1.29 37.90
C VAL A 35 -5.81 0.52 38.98
N PHE A 36 -6.48 -0.44 39.60
CA PHE A 36 -5.85 -1.31 40.60
C PHE A 36 -4.65 -2.04 40.01
N GLU A 37 -3.50 -1.90 40.66
CA GLU A 37 -2.31 -2.62 40.29
C GLU A 37 -2.47 -4.12 40.63
N VAL A 38 -2.38 -4.95 39.63
CA VAL A 38 -2.29 -6.41 39.77
C VAL A 38 -0.86 -6.81 39.44
N ARG A 39 -0.22 -7.52 40.35
CA ARG A 39 1.13 -7.98 40.06
C ARG A 39 1.07 -9.07 38.98
N PRO A 40 1.98 -9.03 38.00
CA PRO A 40 2.01 -10.04 36.94
C PRO A 40 2.05 -11.48 37.49
N GLU A 41 2.75 -11.69 38.60
CA GLU A 41 2.88 -13.00 39.24
C GLU A 41 1.56 -13.55 39.77
N ASP A 42 0.58 -12.70 40.02
CA ASP A 42 -0.74 -13.13 40.54
C ASP A 42 -1.69 -13.61 39.42
N VAL A 43 -1.37 -13.30 38.13
CA VAL A 43 -2.24 -13.59 37.00
C VAL A 43 -1.56 -14.34 35.84
N ILE A 44 -0.23 -14.42 35.85
CA ILE A 44 0.55 -15.12 34.83
C ILE A 44 1.36 -16.25 35.49
N PRO A 45 1.35 -17.48 34.97
CA PRO A 45 2.21 -18.55 35.44
C PRO A 45 3.69 -18.16 35.45
N ALA A 46 4.42 -18.56 36.48
CA ALA A 46 5.81 -18.12 36.69
C ALA A 46 6.77 -18.49 35.55
N ASP A 47 6.50 -19.60 34.87
CA ASP A 47 7.27 -20.06 33.69
C ASP A 47 7.04 -19.23 32.44
N LEU A 48 5.98 -18.40 32.41
CA LEU A 48 5.67 -17.46 31.34
C LEU A 48 6.09 -16.03 31.66
N LEU A 49 6.53 -15.78 32.90
CA LEU A 49 6.97 -14.45 33.30
C LEU A 49 8.39 -14.16 32.81
N ARG A 50 8.54 -13.02 32.15
CA ARG A 50 9.84 -12.48 31.78
C ARG A 50 10.35 -11.59 32.91
N THR A 51 11.56 -11.80 33.37
CA THR A 51 12.20 -10.98 34.42
C THR A 51 12.82 -9.71 33.86
N GLY A 52 13.05 -9.63 32.55
CA GLY A 52 13.59 -8.47 31.87
C GLY A 52 13.70 -8.70 30.36
N ILE A 53 14.12 -7.70 29.65
CA ILE A 53 14.43 -7.81 28.21
C ILE A 53 15.94 -7.55 28.07
N GLU A 54 16.68 -8.64 27.89
CA GLU A 54 18.13 -8.57 27.72
C GLU A 54 18.47 -7.73 26.46
N GLY A 55 19.45 -6.83 26.62
CA GLY A 55 19.90 -5.97 25.53
C GLY A 55 18.94 -4.85 25.14
N PHE A 56 17.84 -4.63 25.88
CA PHE A 56 16.96 -3.49 25.63
C PHE A 56 17.71 -2.16 25.95
N PRO A 57 17.75 -1.20 25.01
CA PRO A 57 18.59 -0.02 25.19
C PRO A 57 17.98 0.98 26.18
N GLU A 58 18.79 1.45 27.11
CA GLU A 58 18.47 2.58 27.98
C GLU A 58 18.98 3.87 27.33
N VAL A 59 18.06 4.68 26.81
CA VAL A 59 18.35 5.88 26.03
C VAL A 59 17.40 7.01 26.43
N SER A 60 17.85 8.25 26.26
CA SER A 60 16.96 9.41 26.47
C SER A 60 16.07 9.65 25.24
N GLU A 61 14.99 10.41 25.42
CA GLU A 61 14.14 10.86 24.29
C GLU A 61 14.97 11.57 23.21
N ILE A 62 15.91 12.41 23.62
CA ILE A 62 16.80 13.14 22.71
C ILE A 62 17.66 12.18 21.89
N ASP A 63 18.20 11.13 22.51
CA ASP A 63 18.99 10.11 21.82
C ASP A 63 18.14 9.39 20.75
N VAL A 64 16.91 9.00 21.11
CA VAL A 64 15.96 8.33 20.21
C VAL A 64 15.60 9.22 19.04
N VAL A 65 15.14 10.44 19.31
CA VAL A 65 14.70 11.37 18.26
C VAL A 65 15.84 11.70 17.30
N ARG A 66 17.02 12.03 17.83
CA ARG A 66 18.18 12.36 16.99
C ARG A 66 18.68 11.18 16.17
N HIS A 67 18.70 9.98 16.76
CA HIS A 67 19.10 8.76 16.07
C HIS A 67 18.19 8.46 14.86
N PHE A 68 16.88 8.36 15.10
CA PHE A 68 15.94 8.05 14.03
C PHE A 68 15.77 9.19 13.02
N THR A 69 15.94 10.45 13.43
CA THR A 69 15.97 11.58 12.50
C THR A 69 17.15 11.48 11.53
N ARG A 70 18.35 11.14 12.03
CA ARG A 70 19.52 10.93 11.17
C ARG A 70 19.34 9.74 10.24
N LEU A 71 18.82 8.61 10.74
CA LEU A 71 18.52 7.44 9.91
C LEU A 71 17.46 7.75 8.83
N SER A 72 16.45 8.56 9.16
CA SER A 72 15.41 8.93 8.19
C SER A 72 15.97 9.71 6.98
N GLN A 73 17.07 10.44 7.16
CA GLN A 73 17.73 11.19 6.10
C GLN A 73 18.44 10.28 5.09
N TRP A 74 18.69 9.02 5.42
CA TRP A 74 19.30 8.03 4.53
C TRP A 74 18.28 7.36 3.62
N ASN A 75 17.00 7.50 3.93
CA ASN A 75 15.92 6.93 3.16
C ASN A 75 15.35 7.93 2.15
N TYR A 76 14.66 7.36 1.17
CA TYR A 76 13.87 8.17 0.25
C TYR A 76 12.67 8.80 0.97
N GLY A 77 12.42 10.06 0.67
CA GLY A 77 11.25 10.79 1.15
C GLY A 77 10.60 11.56 0.01
N VAL A 78 9.28 11.54 -0.05
CA VAL A 78 8.52 12.24 -1.09
C VAL A 78 8.70 13.76 -1.05
N ASP A 79 9.13 14.29 0.10
CA ASP A 79 9.41 15.72 0.28
C ASP A 79 10.82 16.11 -0.19
N THR A 80 11.72 15.15 -0.32
CA THR A 80 13.12 15.38 -0.70
C THR A 80 13.42 15.02 -2.16
N GLY A 81 12.54 14.26 -2.82
CA GLY A 81 12.74 13.84 -4.20
C GLY A 81 11.71 12.85 -4.71
N PHE A 82 11.94 12.32 -5.89
CA PHE A 82 11.10 11.28 -6.45
C PHE A 82 11.29 9.97 -5.70
N TYR A 83 10.17 9.31 -5.38
CA TYR A 83 10.22 7.98 -4.80
C TYR A 83 10.34 6.93 -5.91
N PRO A 84 11.21 5.90 -5.76
CA PRO A 84 11.56 4.99 -6.86
C PRO A 84 10.50 3.92 -7.16
N LEU A 85 9.41 3.83 -6.38
CA LEU A 85 8.33 2.85 -6.58
C LEU A 85 7.07 3.51 -7.12
N GLY A 86 6.39 2.85 -8.06
CA GLY A 86 5.29 3.42 -8.84
C GLY A 86 3.88 3.22 -8.28
N SER A 87 3.57 2.02 -7.79
CA SER A 87 2.18 1.58 -7.59
C SER A 87 1.53 1.97 -6.26
N CYS A 88 2.30 2.39 -5.25
CA CYS A 88 1.78 2.72 -3.93
C CYS A 88 1.48 4.22 -3.76
N THR A 89 0.94 4.59 -2.60
CA THR A 89 0.62 5.97 -2.19
C THR A 89 1.88 6.83 -1.93
N MET A 90 2.96 6.62 -2.69
CA MET A 90 4.25 7.24 -2.49
C MET A 90 4.45 8.49 -3.38
N LYS A 91 3.38 9.14 -3.79
CA LYS A 91 3.41 10.37 -4.55
C LYS A 91 3.38 11.55 -3.60
N TYR A 92 3.92 12.68 -4.04
CA TYR A 92 3.81 13.91 -3.26
C TYR A 92 2.34 14.22 -2.99
N ASN A 93 2.01 14.37 -1.71
CA ASN A 93 0.69 14.80 -1.27
C ASN A 93 0.80 16.28 -0.83
N PRO A 94 0.04 17.20 -1.44
CA PRO A 94 0.03 18.59 -0.99
C PRO A 94 -0.21 18.69 0.51
N LYS A 95 0.63 19.46 1.21
CA LYS A 95 0.57 19.51 2.69
C LYS A 95 -0.78 19.99 3.24
N VAL A 96 -1.47 20.83 2.47
CA VAL A 96 -2.83 21.29 2.82
C VAL A 96 -3.84 20.14 2.97
N ASN A 97 -3.64 19.03 2.28
CA ASN A 97 -4.50 17.85 2.42
C ASN A 97 -4.42 17.25 3.82
N GLU A 98 -3.24 17.29 4.45
CA GLU A 98 -3.05 16.83 5.83
C GLU A 98 -3.79 17.74 6.83
N ASP A 99 -3.82 19.04 6.58
CA ASP A 99 -4.55 19.99 7.43
C ASP A 99 -6.05 19.74 7.37
N PHE A 100 -6.60 19.53 6.18
CA PHE A 100 -8.02 19.18 6.02
C PHE A 100 -8.37 17.82 6.60
N ALA A 101 -7.51 16.81 6.40
CA ALA A 101 -7.74 15.46 6.96
C ALA A 101 -7.79 15.46 8.50
N ARG A 102 -7.08 16.40 9.16
CA ARG A 102 -7.06 16.55 10.61
C ARG A 102 -8.22 17.35 11.19
N LEU A 103 -9.05 17.97 10.37
CA LEU A 103 -10.22 18.71 10.86
C LEU A 103 -11.08 17.79 11.74
N PRO A 104 -11.49 18.23 12.94
CA PRO A 104 -12.23 17.37 13.88
C PRO A 104 -13.53 16.81 13.30
N GLY A 105 -14.15 17.51 12.36
CA GLY A 105 -15.35 17.09 11.66
C GLY A 105 -15.15 15.86 10.78
N PHE A 106 -13.91 15.56 10.37
CA PHE A 106 -13.54 14.36 9.63
C PHE A 106 -12.79 13.35 10.51
N ALA A 107 -11.75 13.79 11.22
CA ALA A 107 -10.86 12.91 11.97
C ALA A 107 -11.50 12.23 13.19
N ARG A 108 -12.61 12.78 13.73
CA ARG A 108 -13.28 12.28 14.93
C ARG A 108 -14.66 11.71 14.66
N ILE A 109 -14.95 11.31 13.42
CA ILE A 109 -16.21 10.66 13.07
C ILE A 109 -16.13 9.17 13.45
N HIS A 110 -17.04 8.72 14.30
CA HIS A 110 -17.17 7.29 14.58
C HIS A 110 -18.00 6.60 13.49
N PRO A 111 -17.66 5.37 13.04
CA PRO A 111 -18.39 4.64 11.99
C PRO A 111 -19.89 4.43 12.28
N TYR A 112 -20.29 4.32 13.55
CA TYR A 112 -21.69 4.17 13.98
C TYR A 112 -22.40 5.50 14.25
N ARG A 113 -21.82 6.61 13.85
CA ARG A 113 -22.50 7.91 13.99
C ARG A 113 -23.73 7.95 13.09
N PRO A 114 -24.88 8.53 13.55
CA PRO A 114 -26.06 8.69 12.70
C PRO A 114 -25.75 9.45 11.41
N GLU A 115 -26.32 9.01 10.29
CA GLU A 115 -26.13 9.61 8.96
C GLU A 115 -26.43 11.11 8.95
N SER A 116 -27.47 11.55 9.68
CA SER A 116 -27.82 12.96 9.80
C SER A 116 -26.73 13.86 10.36
N LEU A 117 -25.76 13.28 11.09
CA LEU A 117 -24.60 13.96 11.63
C LEU A 117 -23.33 13.78 10.80
N SER A 118 -23.41 13.06 9.67
CA SER A 118 -22.27 12.71 8.82
C SER A 118 -22.42 13.21 7.37
N GLN A 119 -23.38 14.08 7.11
CA GLN A 119 -23.75 14.51 5.76
C GLN A 119 -22.58 15.13 4.96
N GLY A 120 -21.71 15.91 5.61
CA GLY A 120 -20.55 16.50 4.94
C GLY A 120 -19.51 15.45 4.52
N ALA A 121 -19.31 14.40 5.31
CA ALA A 121 -18.42 13.29 4.93
C ALA A 121 -19.01 12.45 3.79
N LEU A 122 -20.33 12.19 3.85
CA LEU A 122 -21.03 11.49 2.78
C LEU A 122 -21.03 12.28 1.47
N GLN A 123 -21.20 13.60 1.53
CA GLN A 123 -21.08 14.47 0.36
C GLN A 123 -19.70 14.42 -0.26
N LEU A 124 -18.64 14.50 0.56
CA LEU A 124 -17.25 14.38 0.10
C LEU A 124 -17.00 13.05 -0.64
N MET A 125 -17.49 11.95 -0.08
CA MET A 125 -17.35 10.62 -0.70
C MET A 125 -18.13 10.53 -2.01
N TYR A 126 -19.38 11.02 -2.03
CA TYR A 126 -20.21 11.05 -3.24
C TYR A 126 -19.54 11.85 -4.37
N ASP A 127 -19.06 13.06 -4.05
CA ASP A 127 -18.39 13.90 -5.05
C ASP A 127 -17.10 13.25 -5.57
N LEU A 128 -16.33 12.60 -4.69
CA LEU A 128 -15.12 11.88 -5.07
C LEU A 128 -15.43 10.69 -5.99
N GLU A 129 -16.46 9.89 -5.70
CA GLU A 129 -16.90 8.80 -6.59
C GLU A 129 -17.25 9.33 -7.98
N ARG A 130 -17.96 10.46 -8.05
CA ARG A 130 -18.35 11.12 -9.31
C ARG A 130 -17.12 11.58 -10.09
N TYR A 131 -16.17 12.25 -9.43
CA TYR A 131 -14.95 12.71 -10.08
C TYR A 131 -14.10 11.55 -10.60
N LEU A 132 -13.98 10.48 -9.82
CA LEU A 132 -13.24 9.31 -10.23
C LEU A 132 -13.91 8.57 -11.39
N ALA A 133 -15.23 8.47 -11.42
CA ALA A 133 -15.98 7.90 -12.53
C ALA A 133 -15.74 8.70 -13.82
N GLU A 134 -15.82 10.02 -13.76
CA GLU A 134 -15.58 10.91 -14.90
C GLU A 134 -14.15 10.79 -15.44
N ILE A 135 -13.13 10.83 -14.54
CA ILE A 135 -11.71 10.75 -14.94
C ILE A 135 -11.37 9.38 -15.56
N SER A 136 -11.94 8.30 -15.03
CA SER A 136 -11.65 6.94 -15.49
C SER A 136 -12.52 6.49 -16.67
N GLY A 137 -13.59 7.22 -16.98
CA GLY A 137 -14.57 6.82 -17.99
C GLY A 137 -15.42 5.62 -17.56
N MET A 138 -15.57 5.38 -16.25
CA MET A 138 -16.36 4.29 -15.69
C MET A 138 -17.75 4.76 -15.30
N ASP A 139 -18.74 3.87 -15.37
CA ASP A 139 -20.12 4.19 -14.98
C ASP A 139 -20.28 4.39 -13.48
N ALA A 140 -19.49 3.67 -12.69
CA ALA A 140 -19.50 3.75 -11.24
C ALA A 140 -18.12 3.43 -10.65
N VAL A 141 -17.90 3.92 -9.43
CA VAL A 141 -16.68 3.70 -8.65
C VAL A 141 -17.06 3.34 -7.21
N THR A 142 -16.28 2.49 -6.57
CA THR A 142 -16.38 2.23 -5.13
C THR A 142 -15.17 2.75 -4.38
N LEU A 143 -15.39 3.37 -3.23
CA LEU A 143 -14.34 3.81 -2.30
C LEU A 143 -14.09 2.81 -1.16
N GLN A 144 -14.67 1.61 -1.22
CA GLN A 144 -14.54 0.58 -0.18
C GLN A 144 -13.12 0.02 -0.02
N PRO A 145 -12.33 -0.22 -1.09
CA PRO A 145 -10.99 -0.73 -0.95
C PRO A 145 -10.08 0.23 -0.17
N ALA A 146 -9.44 -0.26 0.89
CA ALA A 146 -8.57 0.54 1.74
C ALA A 146 -7.16 0.74 1.16
N ALA A 147 -6.76 -0.07 0.18
CA ALA A 147 -5.46 -0.01 -0.49
C ALA A 147 -5.54 -0.59 -1.91
N GLY A 148 -4.48 -0.39 -2.73
CA GLY A 148 -4.41 -0.87 -4.11
C GLY A 148 -4.67 -2.37 -4.27
N ALA A 149 -4.04 -3.20 -3.42
CA ALA A 149 -4.26 -4.65 -3.44
C ALA A 149 -5.72 -5.07 -3.20
N GLN A 150 -6.44 -4.32 -2.35
CA GLN A 150 -7.87 -4.57 -2.12
C GLN A 150 -8.73 -4.11 -3.31
N GLY A 151 -8.31 -3.06 -4.01
CA GLY A 151 -8.93 -2.63 -5.28
C GLY A 151 -8.78 -3.68 -6.37
N GLU A 152 -7.58 -4.27 -6.49
CA GLU A 152 -7.32 -5.40 -7.40
C GLU A 152 -8.23 -6.60 -7.09
N LEU A 153 -8.28 -7.00 -5.82
CA LEU A 153 -9.14 -8.11 -5.38
C LEU A 153 -10.62 -7.82 -5.64
N CYS A 154 -11.08 -6.61 -5.33
CA CYS A 154 -12.45 -6.18 -5.60
C CYS A 154 -12.78 -6.32 -7.09
N GLY A 155 -11.91 -5.84 -7.97
CA GLY A 155 -12.07 -5.99 -9.42
C GLY A 155 -12.13 -7.45 -9.86
N MET A 156 -11.26 -8.30 -9.33
CA MET A 156 -11.27 -9.73 -9.65
C MET A 156 -12.53 -10.44 -9.15
N LEU A 157 -13.02 -10.12 -7.97
CA LEU A 157 -14.29 -10.63 -7.44
C LEU A 157 -15.49 -10.19 -8.29
N MET A 158 -15.49 -8.94 -8.77
CA MET A 158 -16.53 -8.44 -9.69
C MET A 158 -16.51 -9.18 -11.02
N ILE A 159 -15.34 -9.42 -11.60
CA ILE A 159 -15.18 -10.21 -12.85
C ILE A 159 -15.69 -11.64 -12.64
N ALA A 160 -15.30 -12.30 -11.55
CA ALA A 160 -15.77 -13.64 -11.23
C ALA A 160 -17.29 -13.70 -11.07
N ALA A 161 -17.88 -12.74 -10.35
CA ALA A 161 -19.33 -12.64 -10.16
C ALA A 161 -20.06 -12.38 -11.48
N TYR A 162 -19.55 -11.52 -12.34
CA TYR A 162 -20.12 -11.24 -13.65
C TYR A 162 -20.22 -12.51 -14.49
N PHE A 163 -19.13 -13.26 -14.63
CA PHE A 163 -19.14 -14.49 -15.43
C PHE A 163 -19.99 -15.61 -14.80
N ALA A 164 -20.05 -15.68 -13.48
CA ALA A 164 -20.98 -16.60 -12.81
C ALA A 164 -22.45 -16.24 -13.11
N HIS A 165 -22.78 -14.96 -13.09
CA HIS A 165 -24.15 -14.46 -13.36
C HIS A 165 -24.57 -14.68 -14.83
N THR A 166 -23.65 -14.52 -15.77
CA THR A 166 -23.97 -14.70 -17.21
C THR A 166 -24.13 -16.18 -17.64
N GLY A 167 -23.88 -17.13 -16.74
CA GLY A 167 -23.93 -18.56 -17.03
C GLY A 167 -22.85 -19.04 -17.98
N LYS A 168 -21.86 -18.23 -18.28
CA LYS A 168 -20.68 -18.54 -19.11
C LYS A 168 -19.43 -18.40 -18.30
N PRO A 169 -19.13 -19.32 -17.37
CA PRO A 169 -18.01 -19.16 -16.45
C PRO A 169 -16.69 -19.10 -17.23
N ARG A 170 -15.94 -18.04 -17.00
CA ARG A 170 -14.56 -17.87 -17.45
C ARG A 170 -13.66 -17.80 -16.24
N LYS A 171 -12.48 -18.41 -16.30
CA LYS A 171 -11.63 -18.60 -15.12
C LYS A 171 -10.21 -18.06 -15.28
N LYS A 172 -9.77 -17.76 -16.49
CA LYS A 172 -8.39 -17.37 -16.78
C LYS A 172 -8.23 -15.87 -16.81
N VAL A 173 -7.24 -15.34 -16.08
CA VAL A 173 -6.83 -13.95 -16.16
C VAL A 173 -5.39 -13.88 -16.60
N ILE A 174 -5.13 -13.20 -17.69
CA ILE A 174 -3.81 -13.00 -18.26
C ILE A 174 -3.05 -11.98 -17.41
N ILE A 175 -1.81 -12.27 -17.06
CA ILE A 175 -0.96 -11.41 -16.23
C ILE A 175 0.46 -11.34 -16.82
N PRO A 176 1.04 -10.14 -17.05
CA PRO A 176 2.44 -10.03 -17.44
C PRO A 176 3.38 -10.64 -16.39
N ASP A 177 4.49 -11.22 -16.81
CA ASP A 177 5.52 -11.75 -15.92
C ASP A 177 6.26 -10.65 -15.14
N THR A 178 6.14 -9.39 -15.56
CA THR A 178 6.63 -8.21 -14.85
C THR A 178 5.64 -7.66 -13.82
N ALA A 179 4.50 -8.30 -13.63
CA ALA A 179 3.45 -7.81 -12.71
C ALA A 179 3.89 -7.88 -11.26
N HIS A 180 3.34 -6.98 -10.44
CA HIS A 180 3.50 -7.03 -9.00
C HIS A 180 2.89 -8.32 -8.42
N GLY A 181 3.49 -8.86 -7.36
CA GLY A 181 3.04 -10.11 -6.74
C GLY A 181 1.59 -10.14 -6.26
N THR A 182 0.99 -8.99 -5.96
CA THR A 182 -0.42 -8.90 -5.59
C THR A 182 -1.37 -9.21 -6.74
N ASN A 183 -0.95 -9.01 -8.00
CA ASN A 183 -1.81 -9.26 -9.15
C ASN A 183 -2.20 -10.75 -9.26
N PRO A 184 -1.26 -11.72 -9.34
CA PRO A 184 -1.63 -13.13 -9.35
C PRO A 184 -2.29 -13.58 -8.04
N ALA A 185 -1.91 -13.00 -6.89
CA ALA A 185 -2.54 -13.31 -5.61
C ALA A 185 -4.03 -12.92 -5.59
N SER A 186 -4.39 -11.73 -6.06
CA SER A 186 -5.78 -11.26 -6.15
C SER A 186 -6.61 -12.14 -7.09
N VAL A 187 -6.04 -12.56 -8.21
CA VAL A 187 -6.71 -13.50 -9.14
C VAL A 187 -7.01 -14.83 -8.45
N THR A 188 -6.02 -15.39 -7.75
CA THR A 188 -6.17 -16.69 -7.05
C THR A 188 -7.17 -16.58 -5.91
N LEU A 189 -7.13 -15.51 -5.12
CA LEU A 189 -8.09 -15.27 -4.02
C LEU A 189 -9.54 -15.13 -4.52
N ALA A 190 -9.73 -14.60 -5.73
CA ALA A 190 -11.05 -14.52 -6.36
C ALA A 190 -11.54 -15.86 -6.96
N GLY A 191 -10.78 -16.95 -6.82
CA GLY A 191 -11.11 -18.26 -7.38
C GLY A 191 -10.86 -18.39 -8.89
N LEU A 192 -10.06 -17.45 -9.45
CA LEU A 192 -9.66 -17.44 -10.86
C LEU A 192 -8.24 -18.02 -11.01
N THR A 193 -7.85 -18.30 -12.25
CA THR A 193 -6.53 -18.85 -12.59
C THR A 193 -5.67 -17.78 -13.26
N ALA A 194 -4.55 -17.47 -12.68
CA ALA A 194 -3.57 -16.56 -13.27
C ALA A 194 -2.80 -17.26 -14.41
N VAL A 195 -2.79 -16.64 -15.58
CA VAL A 195 -2.06 -17.12 -16.76
C VAL A 195 -0.92 -16.14 -17.04
N PRO A 196 0.33 -16.49 -16.70
CA PRO A 196 1.46 -15.61 -16.92
C PRO A 196 1.79 -15.52 -18.41
N VAL A 197 2.08 -14.30 -18.87
CA VAL A 197 2.55 -14.02 -20.23
C VAL A 197 3.89 -13.34 -20.16
N LYS A 198 4.86 -13.85 -20.91
CA LYS A 198 6.19 -13.24 -20.98
C LYS A 198 6.13 -11.94 -21.75
N THR A 199 6.73 -10.91 -21.16
CA THR A 199 7.02 -9.67 -21.86
C THR A 199 8.08 -9.89 -22.94
N GLY A 200 8.05 -9.04 -23.96
CA GLY A 200 9.07 -9.06 -25.01
C GLY A 200 10.44 -8.57 -24.53
N HIS A 201 11.41 -8.56 -25.42
CA HIS A 201 12.78 -8.10 -25.14
C HIS A 201 12.82 -6.66 -24.56
N GLU A 202 11.85 -5.82 -24.91
CA GLU A 202 11.75 -4.45 -24.42
C GLU A 202 11.09 -4.34 -23.03
N GLY A 203 10.73 -5.46 -22.38
CA GLY A 203 10.08 -5.47 -21.07
C GLY A 203 8.61 -5.06 -21.09
N ILE A 204 7.96 -5.04 -22.24
CA ILE A 204 6.54 -4.74 -22.43
C ILE A 204 5.81 -5.90 -23.10
N LEU A 205 4.48 -5.93 -22.96
CA LEU A 205 3.66 -6.94 -23.64
C LEU A 205 3.58 -6.71 -25.15
N THR A 206 3.53 -7.81 -25.89
CA THR A 206 3.22 -7.78 -27.32
C THR A 206 1.80 -8.32 -27.57
N PRO A 207 1.07 -7.77 -28.55
CA PRO A 207 -0.25 -8.27 -28.94
C PRO A 207 -0.27 -9.76 -29.26
N ASP A 208 0.78 -10.26 -29.91
CA ASP A 208 0.87 -11.66 -30.30
C ASP A 208 1.09 -12.59 -29.09
N ALA A 209 1.85 -12.15 -28.07
CA ALA A 209 2.01 -12.91 -26.84
C ALA A 209 0.67 -13.05 -26.09
N VAL A 210 -0.16 -12.00 -26.08
CA VAL A 210 -1.49 -12.04 -25.50
C VAL A 210 -2.42 -12.94 -26.31
N LYS A 211 -2.46 -12.82 -27.63
CA LYS A 211 -3.26 -13.68 -28.51
C LYS A 211 -2.92 -15.17 -28.34
N ALA A 212 -1.66 -15.50 -28.15
CA ALA A 212 -1.19 -16.88 -28.04
C ALA A 212 -1.74 -17.62 -26.81
N VAL A 213 -2.12 -16.90 -25.75
CA VAL A 213 -2.64 -17.50 -24.50
C VAL A 213 -4.13 -17.28 -24.29
N MET A 214 -4.74 -16.43 -25.11
CA MET A 214 -6.19 -16.18 -25.06
C MET A 214 -6.99 -17.34 -25.61
N ASP A 215 -8.03 -17.72 -24.87
CA ASP A 215 -9.02 -18.71 -25.27
C ASP A 215 -10.42 -18.33 -24.76
N GLU A 216 -11.40 -19.24 -24.94
CA GLU A 216 -12.78 -19.00 -24.51
C GLU A 216 -12.97 -18.96 -23.00
N GLU A 217 -11.99 -19.43 -22.21
CA GLU A 217 -12.00 -19.37 -20.76
C GLU A 217 -11.36 -18.09 -20.21
N THR A 218 -10.84 -17.23 -21.08
CA THR A 218 -10.22 -15.97 -20.68
C THR A 218 -11.27 -14.98 -20.17
N ALA A 219 -11.21 -14.65 -18.87
CA ALA A 219 -12.08 -13.70 -18.20
C ALA A 219 -11.61 -12.25 -18.36
N GLY A 220 -10.31 -12.05 -18.52
CA GLY A 220 -9.73 -10.72 -18.68
C GLY A 220 -8.22 -10.72 -18.64
N ILE A 221 -7.68 -9.52 -18.64
CA ILE A 221 -6.25 -9.26 -18.48
C ILE A 221 -6.05 -8.23 -17.37
N MET A 222 -5.05 -8.44 -16.51
CA MET A 222 -4.66 -7.49 -15.48
C MET A 222 -3.30 -6.91 -15.83
N ILE A 223 -3.25 -5.62 -16.11
CA ILE A 223 -2.05 -4.89 -16.52
C ILE A 223 -1.87 -3.66 -15.63
N THR A 224 -0.63 -3.41 -15.23
CA THR A 224 -0.22 -2.13 -14.64
C THR A 224 0.44 -1.28 -15.73
N ASN A 225 0.03 -0.02 -15.88
CA ASN A 225 0.59 0.87 -16.88
C ASN A 225 0.85 2.26 -16.26
N PRO A 226 2.11 2.72 -16.13
CA PRO A 226 3.33 2.00 -16.49
C PRO A 226 3.52 0.72 -15.67
N ASN A 227 4.23 -0.26 -16.25
CA ASN A 227 4.48 -1.54 -15.59
C ASN A 227 5.49 -1.43 -14.43
N THR A 228 5.77 -2.54 -13.75
CA THR A 228 6.67 -2.55 -12.58
C THR A 228 8.12 -2.17 -12.91
N LEU A 229 8.52 -2.27 -14.18
CA LEU A 229 9.83 -1.79 -14.66
C LEU A 229 9.84 -0.27 -14.97
N GLY A 230 8.71 0.43 -14.81
CA GLY A 230 8.56 1.84 -15.13
C GLY A 230 8.35 2.13 -16.63
N LEU A 231 8.01 1.10 -17.41
CA LEU A 231 7.82 1.20 -18.86
C LEU A 231 6.33 1.31 -19.20
N PHE A 232 5.98 2.20 -20.12
CA PHE A 232 4.62 2.28 -20.64
C PHE A 232 4.36 1.18 -21.66
N GLU A 233 3.20 0.54 -21.55
CA GLU A 233 2.73 -0.48 -22.48
C GLU A 233 2.28 0.17 -23.80
N ARG A 234 3.18 0.26 -24.77
CA ARG A 234 2.95 0.97 -26.05
C ARG A 234 1.82 0.38 -26.86
N HIS A 235 1.57 -0.92 -26.69
CA HIS A 235 0.54 -1.67 -27.43
C HIS A 235 -0.77 -1.81 -26.66
N ILE A 236 -0.96 -1.04 -25.57
CA ILE A 236 -2.11 -1.19 -24.69
C ILE A 236 -3.47 -1.11 -25.42
N LYS A 237 -3.58 -0.21 -26.39
CA LYS A 237 -4.80 -0.04 -27.18
C LYS A 237 -5.10 -1.30 -28.03
N GLU A 238 -4.09 -1.81 -28.75
CA GLU A 238 -4.25 -3.02 -29.56
C GLU A 238 -4.55 -4.23 -28.69
N ILE A 239 -3.88 -4.38 -27.55
CA ILE A 239 -4.14 -5.44 -26.58
C ILE A 239 -5.57 -5.34 -26.04
N SER A 240 -6.02 -4.14 -25.68
CA SER A 240 -7.38 -3.90 -25.22
C SER A 240 -8.41 -4.30 -26.29
N ASP A 241 -8.20 -3.87 -27.53
CA ASP A 241 -9.08 -4.23 -28.67
C ASP A 241 -9.15 -5.74 -28.90
N ILE A 242 -8.05 -6.47 -28.71
CA ILE A 242 -7.98 -7.92 -28.81
C ILE A 242 -8.79 -8.58 -27.71
N VAL A 243 -8.62 -8.14 -26.47
CA VAL A 243 -9.29 -8.72 -25.30
C VAL A 243 -10.79 -8.44 -25.34
N HIS A 244 -11.22 -7.25 -25.73
CA HIS A 244 -12.64 -6.88 -25.79
C HIS A 244 -13.41 -7.57 -26.93
N LYS A 245 -12.74 -8.10 -27.95
CA LYS A 245 -13.39 -8.85 -29.04
C LYS A 245 -13.79 -10.27 -28.64
N LYS A 246 -13.30 -10.77 -27.54
CA LYS A 246 -13.59 -12.09 -26.97
C LYS A 246 -14.67 -12.00 -25.89
#